data_e37d064a07cfb58704781ba559b19f29
#
_entry.id   e37d064a07cfb58704781ba559b19f29
#
_cell.length_a   1.000
_cell.length_b   1.000
_cell.length_c   1.000
_cell.angle_alpha   90.00
_cell.angle_beta   90.00
_cell.angle_gamma   90.00
#
_symmetry.space_group_name_H-M   'P 1'
#
loop_
_entity.id
_entity.type
_entity.pdbx_description
1 polymer ?
#
loop_
_entity_poly.entity_id
_entity_poly.type
_entity_poly.pdbx_seq_one_letter_code
_entity_poly.pdbx_strand_id
1 'polypeptide(L)'
;MNNTIVAKFGGTSVANADAMQNSANIVLSNSNVRVVVLSASAGVTNLLVELADGCDQEKRHGVIDEIRRIQYNILDTLHQPNVLRDEIDRMLENITMLSEAAALATSPALTDELVSHGELMSTLLFVELLRQRDVNAEWFDVRKIMRTNDRFGRAEPDTHALYELAQQQLVPRIREAIVITQGFIGSEAKGRTTTLGRGGSDYTAALLGEALNAARVDIWTDVPGIYTTDPRIVPAARRISEIGFSEAAEMATFGAKVLHPATLLPAVRSDIPVFVGSSKDPAAGGTLVCNKTEQPPLFRALALRRKQTLMTLHSLNMLHARGFLAEVFGILARHNISVDLITTSEVSIALTLDTTGSCTSGASLLTTSLLTELSSLCRVEVEENLALVALIGNKLSSACGVGKEVFGVMEPFNIRMICYGASSHNLCFLVPGENAEHVVRALHSNLFE
;
A
#
# COMPACT_ATOMS: atom_id res chain seq x y z
N MET A 1 23.65 -14.48 -14.89
CA MET A 1 22.80 -13.47 -14.23
C MET A 1 21.50 -14.14 -13.80
N ASN A 2 21.00 -13.82 -12.64
CA ASN A 2 19.71 -14.37 -12.18
C ASN A 2 18.59 -13.66 -12.94
N ASN A 3 17.83 -14.38 -13.74
CA ASN A 3 16.71 -13.82 -14.52
C ASN A 3 15.37 -14.00 -13.79
N THR A 4 15.37 -14.41 -12.53
CA THR A 4 14.16 -14.66 -11.77
C THR A 4 13.32 -13.40 -11.62
N ILE A 5 12.03 -13.51 -11.90
CA ILE A 5 11.02 -12.48 -11.65
C ILE A 5 10.09 -12.97 -10.53
N VAL A 6 9.82 -12.08 -9.59
CA VAL A 6 8.77 -12.26 -8.58
C VAL A 6 7.56 -11.47 -9.04
N ALA A 7 6.45 -12.14 -9.29
CA ALA A 7 5.20 -11.50 -9.73
C ALA A 7 4.17 -11.50 -8.59
N LYS A 8 3.61 -10.35 -8.28
CA LYS A 8 2.55 -10.17 -7.28
C LYS A 8 1.24 -9.83 -7.96
N PHE A 9 0.17 -10.48 -7.54
CA PHE A 9 -1.19 -10.19 -7.99
C PHE A 9 -2.06 -9.73 -6.82
N GLY A 10 -2.71 -8.58 -6.99
CA GLY A 10 -3.63 -8.02 -6.01
C GLY A 10 -4.96 -8.76 -5.94
N GLY A 11 -5.80 -8.43 -4.96
CA GLY A 11 -7.06 -9.11 -4.71
C GLY A 11 -8.02 -9.10 -5.91
N THR A 12 -8.06 -8.02 -6.68
CA THR A 12 -8.89 -7.94 -7.90
C THR A 12 -8.40 -8.86 -9.01
N SER A 13 -7.12 -9.19 -9.02
CA SER A 13 -6.50 -10.13 -9.98
C SER A 13 -6.77 -11.60 -9.64
N VAL A 14 -7.30 -11.87 -8.46
CA VAL A 14 -7.68 -13.22 -7.95
C VAL A 14 -9.10 -13.22 -7.37
N ALA A 15 -9.94 -12.28 -7.81
CA ALA A 15 -11.28 -12.07 -7.28
C ALA A 15 -12.27 -13.20 -7.65
N ASN A 16 -12.10 -13.80 -8.80
CA ASN A 16 -12.95 -14.83 -9.36
C ASN A 16 -12.16 -15.72 -10.34
N ALA A 17 -12.82 -16.71 -10.92
CA ALA A 17 -12.19 -17.65 -11.84
C ALA A 17 -11.57 -16.97 -13.07
N ASP A 18 -12.29 -16.03 -13.70
CA ASP A 18 -11.81 -15.33 -14.89
C ASP A 18 -10.55 -14.47 -14.57
N ALA A 19 -10.57 -13.77 -13.45
CA ALA A 19 -9.42 -12.99 -12.98
C ALA A 19 -8.21 -13.89 -12.71
N MET A 20 -8.40 -15.03 -12.06
CA MET A 20 -7.33 -16.01 -11.82
C MET A 20 -6.80 -16.61 -13.13
N GLN A 21 -7.65 -16.91 -14.11
CA GLN A 21 -7.21 -17.37 -15.43
C GLN A 21 -6.36 -16.31 -16.16
N ASN A 22 -6.77 -15.06 -16.11
CA ASN A 22 -6.00 -13.97 -16.70
C ASN A 22 -4.63 -13.82 -16.01
N SER A 23 -4.60 -13.90 -14.69
CA SER A 23 -3.36 -13.85 -13.91
C SER A 23 -2.45 -15.04 -14.23
N ALA A 24 -3.01 -16.25 -14.39
CA ALA A 24 -2.27 -17.44 -14.83
C ALA A 24 -1.68 -17.24 -16.24
N ASN A 25 -2.43 -16.65 -17.17
CA ASN A 25 -1.93 -16.33 -18.50
C ASN A 25 -0.71 -15.40 -18.45
N ILE A 26 -0.75 -14.40 -17.58
CA ILE A 26 0.38 -13.48 -17.37
C ILE A 26 1.60 -14.23 -16.83
N VAL A 27 1.44 -15.07 -15.83
CA VAL A 27 2.52 -15.89 -15.26
C VAL A 27 3.16 -16.77 -16.34
N LEU A 28 2.34 -17.41 -17.16
CA LEU A 28 2.82 -18.35 -18.19
C LEU A 28 3.40 -17.65 -19.43
N SER A 29 3.10 -16.37 -19.62
CA SER A 29 3.64 -15.58 -20.74
C SER A 29 5.14 -15.27 -20.59
N ASN A 30 5.70 -15.42 -19.40
CA ASN A 30 7.11 -15.14 -19.11
C ASN A 30 7.74 -16.25 -18.25
N SER A 31 8.58 -17.06 -18.87
CA SER A 31 9.24 -18.19 -18.20
C SER A 31 10.19 -17.79 -17.06
N ASN A 32 10.57 -16.52 -16.96
CA ASN A 32 11.38 -16.00 -15.87
C ASN A 32 10.59 -15.77 -14.57
N VAL A 33 9.26 -15.76 -14.62
CA VAL A 33 8.42 -15.70 -13.43
C VAL A 33 8.51 -17.04 -12.70
N ARG A 34 9.19 -17.06 -11.58
CA ARG A 34 9.42 -18.28 -10.78
C ARG A 34 8.74 -18.23 -9.42
N VAL A 35 8.39 -17.05 -8.92
CA VAL A 35 7.66 -16.85 -7.67
C VAL A 35 6.43 -15.98 -7.94
N VAL A 36 5.29 -16.44 -7.47
CA VAL A 36 4.01 -15.72 -7.54
C VAL A 36 3.52 -15.46 -6.14
N VAL A 37 3.31 -14.19 -5.81
CA VAL A 37 2.82 -13.72 -4.51
C VAL A 37 1.37 -13.27 -4.69
N LEU A 38 0.45 -13.85 -3.93
CA LEU A 38 -0.97 -13.52 -4.04
C LEU A 38 -1.51 -12.83 -2.78
N SER A 39 -2.39 -11.88 -3.01
CA SER A 39 -3.33 -11.38 -2.01
C SER A 39 -4.52 -12.33 -1.85
N ALA A 40 -5.33 -12.14 -0.81
CA ALA A 40 -6.64 -12.74 -0.72
C ALA A 40 -7.53 -12.30 -1.90
N SER A 41 -8.50 -13.12 -2.29
CA SER A 41 -9.52 -12.73 -3.26
C SER A 41 -10.24 -11.46 -2.81
N ALA A 42 -10.60 -10.60 -3.76
CA ALA A 42 -11.22 -9.30 -3.46
C ALA A 42 -12.42 -9.44 -2.51
N GLY A 43 -12.44 -8.61 -1.47
CA GLY A 43 -13.47 -8.61 -0.43
C GLY A 43 -13.20 -9.55 0.74
N VAL A 44 -12.44 -10.63 0.56
CA VAL A 44 -12.23 -11.65 1.61
C VAL A 44 -11.50 -11.07 2.83
N THR A 45 -10.48 -10.26 2.65
CA THR A 45 -9.76 -9.65 3.78
C THR A 45 -10.69 -8.79 4.64
N ASN A 46 -11.55 -7.97 4.04
CA ASN A 46 -12.49 -7.14 4.78
C ASN A 46 -13.49 -7.99 5.58
N LEU A 47 -14.00 -9.06 4.98
CA LEU A 47 -14.90 -10.01 5.67
C LEU A 47 -14.20 -10.70 6.86
N LEU A 48 -12.93 -11.08 6.70
CA LEU A 48 -12.16 -11.67 7.79
C LEU A 48 -11.86 -10.67 8.90
N VAL A 49 -11.59 -9.41 8.58
CA VAL A 49 -11.45 -8.32 9.56
C VAL A 49 -12.74 -8.11 10.34
N GLU A 50 -13.89 -8.12 9.65
CA GLU A 50 -15.20 -7.99 10.28
C GLU A 50 -15.46 -9.12 11.29
N LEU A 51 -15.05 -10.35 10.97
CA LEU A 51 -15.08 -11.46 11.92
C LEU A 51 -14.14 -11.27 13.11
N ALA A 52 -12.93 -10.74 12.85
CA ALA A 52 -11.93 -10.50 13.87
C ALA A 52 -12.29 -9.39 14.86
N ASP A 53 -13.10 -8.43 14.44
CA ASP A 53 -13.63 -7.36 15.29
C ASP A 53 -14.70 -7.86 16.27
N GLY A 54 -15.18 -9.09 16.09
CA GLY A 54 -16.22 -9.71 16.88
C GLY A 54 -17.62 -9.29 16.41
N CYS A 55 -18.46 -10.26 16.12
CA CYS A 55 -19.83 -10.04 15.71
C CYS A 55 -20.77 -11.11 16.31
N ASP A 56 -22.06 -10.81 16.32
CA ASP A 56 -23.06 -11.76 16.77
C ASP A 56 -23.13 -12.99 15.84
N GLN A 57 -23.86 -14.00 16.28
CA GLN A 57 -23.91 -15.28 15.59
C GLN A 57 -24.52 -15.19 14.19
N GLU A 58 -25.59 -14.42 14.02
CA GLU A 58 -26.30 -14.29 12.74
C GLU A 58 -25.39 -13.60 11.70
N LYS A 59 -24.78 -12.50 12.08
CA LYS A 59 -23.83 -11.75 11.24
C LYS A 59 -22.61 -12.63 10.90
N ARG A 60 -22.07 -13.34 11.88
CA ARG A 60 -20.93 -14.23 11.68
C ARG A 60 -21.22 -15.32 10.64
N HIS A 61 -22.38 -15.98 10.72
CA HIS A 61 -22.78 -16.97 9.72
C HIS A 61 -22.88 -16.35 8.32
N GLY A 62 -23.51 -15.18 8.20
CA GLY A 62 -23.64 -14.47 6.91
C GLY A 62 -22.28 -14.11 6.30
N VAL A 63 -21.34 -13.64 7.11
CA VAL A 63 -19.99 -13.28 6.66
C VAL A 63 -19.22 -14.53 6.21
N ILE A 64 -19.27 -15.62 6.96
CA ILE A 64 -18.60 -16.88 6.60
C ILE A 64 -19.22 -17.49 5.32
N ASP A 65 -20.53 -17.43 5.16
CA ASP A 65 -21.20 -17.90 3.94
C ASP A 65 -20.79 -17.06 2.72
N GLU A 66 -20.57 -15.75 2.88
CA GLU A 66 -20.07 -14.91 1.80
C GLU A 66 -18.61 -15.25 1.43
N ILE A 67 -17.75 -15.49 2.41
CA ILE A 67 -16.38 -15.96 2.15
C ILE A 67 -16.42 -17.30 1.41
N ARG A 68 -17.25 -18.25 1.87
CA ARG A 68 -17.45 -19.53 1.20
C ARG A 68 -17.92 -19.37 -0.24
N ARG A 69 -18.90 -18.51 -0.47
CA ARG A 69 -19.43 -18.20 -1.79
C ARG A 69 -18.33 -17.71 -2.74
N ILE A 70 -17.50 -16.75 -2.29
CA ILE A 70 -16.40 -16.22 -3.09
C ILE A 70 -15.42 -17.33 -3.47
N GLN A 71 -15.00 -18.16 -2.51
CA GLN A 71 -14.01 -19.20 -2.76
C GLN A 71 -14.59 -20.36 -3.60
N TYR A 72 -15.83 -20.76 -3.35
CA TYR A 72 -16.49 -21.84 -4.09
C TYR A 72 -16.79 -21.46 -5.54
N ASN A 73 -17.08 -20.18 -5.82
CA ASN A 73 -17.24 -19.71 -7.20
C ASN A 73 -15.98 -19.94 -8.06
N ILE A 74 -14.80 -19.93 -7.42
CA ILE A 74 -13.55 -20.27 -8.09
C ILE A 74 -13.36 -21.79 -8.12
N LEU A 75 -13.54 -22.44 -6.97
CA LEU A 75 -13.34 -23.87 -6.79
C LEU A 75 -14.20 -24.69 -7.76
N ASP A 76 -15.46 -24.32 -7.96
CA ASP A 76 -16.42 -25.03 -8.80
C ASP A 76 -16.09 -24.97 -10.29
N THR A 77 -15.18 -24.09 -10.70
CA THR A 77 -14.68 -24.03 -12.09
C THR A 77 -13.51 -24.98 -12.34
N LEU A 78 -12.91 -25.54 -11.27
CA LEU A 78 -11.78 -26.46 -11.37
C LEU A 78 -12.27 -27.88 -11.68
N HIS A 79 -11.42 -28.64 -12.35
CA HIS A 79 -11.70 -30.04 -12.64
C HIS A 79 -11.44 -30.90 -11.40
N GLN A 80 -12.37 -31.78 -11.03
CA GLN A 80 -12.28 -32.69 -9.88
C GLN A 80 -11.84 -32.00 -8.56
N PRO A 81 -12.58 -31.00 -8.06
CA PRO A 81 -12.14 -30.13 -6.96
C PRO A 81 -12.22 -30.78 -5.56
N ASN A 82 -12.57 -32.07 -5.43
CA ASN A 82 -12.96 -32.68 -4.15
C ASN A 82 -11.87 -32.59 -3.06
N VAL A 83 -10.61 -32.92 -3.40
CA VAL A 83 -9.50 -32.83 -2.42
C VAL A 83 -9.25 -31.40 -1.96
N LEU A 84 -9.28 -30.48 -2.91
CA LEU A 84 -9.10 -29.05 -2.61
C LEU A 84 -10.32 -28.50 -1.85
N ARG A 85 -11.52 -28.97 -2.14
CA ARG A 85 -12.74 -28.64 -1.40
C ARG A 85 -12.61 -28.98 0.08
N ASP A 86 -12.16 -30.20 0.39
CA ASP A 86 -11.95 -30.63 1.77
C ASP A 86 -10.91 -29.74 2.51
N GLU A 87 -9.92 -29.24 1.79
CA GLU A 87 -8.91 -28.35 2.35
C GLU A 87 -9.46 -26.94 2.60
N ILE A 88 -10.22 -26.39 1.65
CA ILE A 88 -10.93 -25.12 1.80
C ILE A 88 -11.95 -25.20 2.94
N ASP A 89 -12.70 -26.28 3.04
CA ASP A 89 -13.69 -26.47 4.10
C ASP A 89 -13.04 -26.53 5.48
N ARG A 90 -11.90 -27.19 5.63
CA ARG A 90 -11.13 -27.16 6.89
C ARG A 90 -10.69 -25.76 7.25
N MET A 91 -10.29 -24.92 6.28
CA MET A 91 -9.96 -23.54 6.52
C MET A 91 -11.18 -22.71 6.95
N LEU A 92 -12.35 -22.94 6.34
CA LEU A 92 -13.60 -22.30 6.73
C LEU A 92 -14.06 -22.73 8.15
N GLU A 93 -13.84 -23.98 8.54
CA GLU A 93 -14.05 -24.45 9.92
C GLU A 93 -13.12 -23.74 10.90
N ASN A 94 -11.83 -23.58 10.57
CA ASN A 94 -10.89 -22.81 11.37
C ASN A 94 -11.31 -21.34 11.51
N ILE A 95 -11.74 -20.71 10.43
CA ILE A 95 -12.27 -19.34 10.44
C ILE A 95 -13.50 -19.27 11.38
N THR A 96 -14.38 -20.26 11.34
CA THR A 96 -15.54 -20.34 12.23
C THR A 96 -15.11 -20.36 13.68
N MET A 97 -14.23 -21.28 14.07
CA MET A 97 -13.73 -21.38 15.45
C MET A 97 -13.03 -20.11 15.92
N LEU A 98 -12.16 -19.52 15.09
CA LEU A 98 -11.45 -18.29 15.42
C LEU A 98 -12.41 -17.10 15.55
N SER A 99 -13.44 -17.03 14.72
CA SER A 99 -14.48 -15.98 14.78
C SER A 99 -15.37 -16.10 16.03
N GLU A 100 -15.64 -17.33 16.49
CA GLU A 100 -16.30 -17.58 17.79
C GLU A 100 -15.46 -17.09 18.95
N ALA A 101 -14.14 -17.37 18.92
CA ALA A 101 -13.22 -16.85 19.91
C ALA A 101 -13.15 -15.31 19.88
N ALA A 102 -13.13 -14.68 18.71
CA ALA A 102 -13.14 -13.23 18.55
C ALA A 102 -14.41 -12.58 19.09
N ALA A 103 -15.56 -13.26 18.97
CA ALA A 103 -16.82 -12.79 19.55
C ALA A 103 -16.81 -12.74 21.09
N LEU A 104 -15.97 -13.57 21.73
CA LEU A 104 -15.80 -13.57 23.17
C LEU A 104 -14.73 -12.56 23.62
N ALA A 105 -13.60 -12.51 22.92
CA ALA A 105 -12.52 -11.57 23.21
C ALA A 105 -11.64 -11.36 21.95
N THR A 106 -11.48 -10.13 21.56
CA THR A 106 -10.61 -9.74 20.45
C THR A 106 -9.15 -9.63 20.91
N SER A 107 -8.21 -9.95 20.00
CA SER A 107 -6.80 -9.67 20.21
C SER A 107 -6.09 -9.46 18.87
N PRO A 108 -5.01 -8.65 18.80
CA PRO A 108 -4.26 -8.47 17.58
C PRO A 108 -3.71 -9.78 17.00
N ALA A 109 -3.26 -10.70 17.83
CA ALA A 109 -2.76 -12.01 17.40
C ALA A 109 -3.86 -12.88 16.77
N LEU A 110 -5.07 -12.85 17.33
CA LEU A 110 -6.23 -13.55 16.78
C LEU A 110 -6.66 -12.95 15.45
N THR A 111 -6.63 -11.63 15.34
CA THR A 111 -6.90 -10.93 14.08
C THR A 111 -5.94 -11.36 12.98
N ASP A 112 -4.64 -11.37 13.25
CA ASP A 112 -3.63 -11.77 12.27
C ASP A 112 -3.81 -13.22 11.82
N GLU A 113 -4.08 -14.12 12.75
CA GLU A 113 -4.38 -15.53 12.42
C GLU A 113 -5.62 -15.65 11.53
N LEU A 114 -6.69 -14.95 11.86
CA LEU A 114 -7.95 -14.98 11.13
C LEU A 114 -7.78 -14.45 9.70
N VAL A 115 -7.20 -13.26 9.53
CA VAL A 115 -7.06 -12.64 8.21
C VAL A 115 -6.10 -13.39 7.29
N SER A 116 -5.14 -14.15 7.84
CA SER A 116 -4.19 -14.94 7.05
C SER A 116 -4.85 -16.00 6.17
N HIS A 117 -6.04 -16.46 6.54
CA HIS A 117 -6.78 -17.48 5.77
C HIS A 117 -7.18 -17.00 4.37
N GLY A 118 -7.28 -15.70 4.15
CA GLY A 118 -7.58 -15.14 2.84
C GLY A 118 -6.50 -15.49 1.80
N GLU A 119 -5.26 -15.24 2.13
CA GLU A 119 -4.11 -15.55 1.28
C GLU A 119 -3.84 -17.05 1.20
N LEU A 120 -4.05 -17.78 2.28
CA LEU A 120 -3.91 -19.23 2.27
C LEU A 120 -4.89 -19.88 1.28
N MET A 121 -6.15 -19.46 1.29
CA MET A 121 -7.18 -20.01 0.36
C MET A 121 -6.89 -19.60 -1.08
N SER A 122 -6.61 -18.34 -1.37
CA SER A 122 -6.38 -17.87 -2.75
C SER A 122 -5.19 -18.57 -3.40
N THR A 123 -4.12 -18.79 -2.65
CA THR A 123 -2.91 -19.47 -3.16
C THR A 123 -3.13 -20.94 -3.42
N LEU A 124 -3.93 -21.64 -2.63
CA LEU A 124 -4.32 -23.03 -2.89
C LEU A 124 -5.14 -23.17 -4.17
N LEU A 125 -6.10 -22.28 -4.38
CA LEU A 125 -6.91 -22.26 -5.60
C LEU A 125 -6.06 -21.98 -6.83
N PHE A 126 -5.15 -21.02 -6.74
CA PHE A 126 -4.31 -20.62 -7.87
C PHE A 126 -3.29 -21.70 -8.25
N VAL A 127 -2.68 -22.38 -7.28
CA VAL A 127 -1.73 -23.46 -7.57
C VAL A 127 -2.43 -24.63 -8.27
N GLU A 128 -3.63 -24.98 -7.84
CA GLU A 128 -4.41 -26.04 -8.48
C GLU A 128 -4.81 -25.66 -9.92
N LEU A 129 -5.21 -24.41 -10.13
CA LEU A 129 -5.51 -23.93 -11.48
C LEU A 129 -4.31 -24.05 -12.42
N LEU A 130 -3.10 -23.74 -11.96
CA LEU A 130 -1.88 -23.91 -12.75
C LEU A 130 -1.57 -25.41 -13.02
N ARG A 131 -1.73 -26.26 -12.01
CA ARG A 131 -1.51 -27.72 -12.16
C ARG A 131 -2.45 -28.34 -13.18
N GLN A 132 -3.71 -27.90 -13.21
CA GLN A 132 -4.70 -28.34 -14.20
C GLN A 132 -4.40 -27.84 -15.62
N ARG A 133 -3.45 -26.93 -15.78
CA ARG A 133 -2.89 -26.49 -17.06
C ARG A 133 -1.54 -27.14 -17.37
N ASP A 134 -1.25 -28.28 -16.75
CA ASP A 134 0.01 -29.04 -16.90
C ASP A 134 1.27 -28.22 -16.52
N VAL A 135 1.12 -27.24 -15.63
CA VAL A 135 2.23 -26.44 -15.13
C VAL A 135 2.78 -27.07 -13.86
N ASN A 136 4.10 -27.22 -13.80
CA ASN A 136 4.76 -27.61 -12.55
C ASN A 136 4.73 -26.45 -11.57
N ALA A 137 3.71 -26.41 -10.71
CA ALA A 137 3.47 -25.39 -9.71
C ALA A 137 3.48 -25.98 -8.30
N GLU A 138 4.14 -25.30 -7.37
CA GLU A 138 4.26 -25.71 -5.98
C GLU A 138 3.68 -24.63 -5.05
N TRP A 139 2.83 -25.06 -4.12
CA TRP A 139 2.37 -24.19 -3.03
C TRP A 139 3.42 -24.14 -1.92
N PHE A 140 3.74 -22.92 -1.48
CA PHE A 140 4.71 -22.69 -0.42
C PHE A 140 4.15 -21.75 0.64
N ASP A 141 4.21 -22.16 1.90
CA ASP A 141 3.81 -21.33 3.03
C ASP A 141 4.92 -20.30 3.35
N VAL A 142 4.65 -19.03 3.04
CA VAL A 142 5.63 -17.94 3.24
C VAL A 142 6.06 -17.77 4.71
N ARG A 143 5.22 -18.17 5.66
CA ARG A 143 5.53 -18.08 7.10
C ARG A 143 6.74 -18.89 7.51
N LYS A 144 7.13 -19.89 6.71
CA LYS A 144 8.36 -20.67 6.93
C LYS A 144 9.62 -19.84 6.77
N ILE A 145 9.58 -18.80 5.96
CA ILE A 145 10.73 -17.94 5.67
C ILE A 145 10.54 -16.48 6.09
N MET A 146 9.31 -15.98 6.09
CA MET A 146 8.99 -14.61 6.49
C MET A 146 8.89 -14.52 8.02
N ARG A 147 10.05 -14.46 8.66
CA ARG A 147 10.15 -14.27 10.11
C ARG A 147 9.99 -12.80 10.46
N THR A 148 9.22 -12.52 11.50
CA THR A 148 8.90 -11.16 11.94
C THR A 148 9.03 -11.02 13.46
N ASN A 149 8.97 -9.77 13.95
CA ASN A 149 8.69 -9.52 15.36
C ASN A 149 7.21 -9.81 15.69
N ASP A 150 6.81 -9.60 16.93
CA ASP A 150 5.45 -9.87 17.46
C ASP A 150 4.53 -8.63 17.47
N ARG A 151 4.82 -7.63 16.64
CA ARG A 151 3.94 -6.46 16.45
C ARG A 151 2.78 -6.83 15.52
N PHE A 152 1.80 -7.56 16.07
CA PHE A 152 0.64 -8.01 15.32
C PHE A 152 -0.07 -6.84 14.61
N GLY A 153 -0.52 -7.06 13.37
CA GLY A 153 -1.14 -6.08 12.50
C GLY A 153 -0.16 -5.18 11.74
N ARG A 154 1.09 -5.10 12.18
CA ARG A 154 2.17 -4.30 11.55
C ARG A 154 3.54 -4.89 11.91
N ALA A 155 3.70 -6.18 11.71
CA ALA A 155 4.95 -6.87 12.03
C ALA A 155 6.09 -6.42 11.11
N GLU A 156 7.28 -6.38 11.68
CA GLU A 156 8.50 -6.03 10.96
C GLU A 156 9.26 -7.30 10.61
N PRO A 157 9.58 -7.53 9.32
CA PRO A 157 10.32 -8.71 8.89
C PRO A 157 11.79 -8.64 9.28
N ASP A 158 12.36 -9.78 9.66
CA ASP A 158 13.80 -9.98 9.79
C ASP A 158 14.38 -10.29 8.40
N THR A 159 14.96 -9.29 7.77
CA THR A 159 15.49 -9.41 6.40
C THR A 159 16.70 -10.33 6.29
N HIS A 160 17.50 -10.47 7.36
CA HIS A 160 18.64 -11.38 7.38
C HIS A 160 18.16 -12.83 7.46
N ALA A 161 17.26 -13.14 8.38
CA ALA A 161 16.65 -14.46 8.48
C ALA A 161 15.90 -14.84 7.21
N LEU A 162 15.18 -13.89 6.60
CA LEU A 162 14.49 -14.10 5.33
C LEU A 162 15.47 -14.50 4.21
N TYR A 163 16.59 -13.81 4.08
CA TYR A 163 17.60 -14.14 3.08
C TYR A 163 18.11 -15.57 3.26
N GLU A 164 18.55 -15.93 4.47
CA GLU A 164 19.08 -17.26 4.76
C GLU A 164 18.07 -18.37 4.51
N LEU A 165 16.84 -18.19 5.02
CA LEU A 165 15.76 -19.18 4.86
C LEU A 165 15.32 -19.30 3.40
N ALA A 166 15.26 -18.20 2.66
CA ALA A 166 14.94 -18.23 1.23
C ALA A 166 16.00 -18.98 0.44
N GLN A 167 17.29 -18.80 0.73
CA GLN A 167 18.37 -19.57 0.09
C GLN A 167 18.23 -21.07 0.35
N GLN A 168 17.85 -21.46 1.56
CA GLN A 168 17.72 -22.86 1.95
C GLN A 168 16.43 -23.52 1.43
N GLN A 169 15.32 -22.83 1.48
CA GLN A 169 13.99 -23.42 1.29
C GLN A 169 13.32 -23.01 -0.04
N LEU A 170 13.56 -21.80 -0.52
CA LEU A 170 12.86 -21.28 -1.70
C LEU A 170 13.67 -21.46 -2.99
N VAL A 171 14.98 -21.16 -2.95
CA VAL A 171 15.87 -21.25 -4.13
C VAL A 171 15.87 -22.64 -4.77
N PRO A 172 15.95 -23.75 -4.02
CA PRO A 172 15.89 -25.08 -4.64
C PRO A 172 14.58 -25.33 -5.39
N ARG A 173 13.44 -24.84 -4.85
CA ARG A 173 12.10 -25.05 -5.41
C ARG A 173 11.87 -24.28 -6.70
N ILE A 174 12.30 -23.02 -6.76
CA ILE A 174 12.08 -22.16 -7.94
C ILE A 174 12.88 -22.61 -9.16
N ARG A 175 13.90 -23.46 -8.98
CA ARG A 175 14.65 -24.07 -10.09
C ARG A 175 13.81 -25.09 -10.86
N GLU A 176 12.91 -25.77 -10.18
CA GLU A 176 12.14 -26.88 -10.73
C GLU A 176 10.68 -26.50 -11.02
N ALA A 177 10.07 -25.64 -10.17
CA ALA A 177 8.67 -25.31 -10.23
C ALA A 177 8.43 -23.80 -10.18
N ILE A 178 7.24 -23.37 -10.60
CA ILE A 178 6.72 -22.05 -10.26
C ILE A 178 6.16 -22.13 -8.84
N VAL A 179 6.70 -21.33 -7.93
CA VAL A 179 6.29 -21.32 -6.53
C VAL A 179 5.20 -20.27 -6.30
N ILE A 180 4.05 -20.73 -5.78
CA ILE A 180 2.91 -19.89 -5.41
C ILE A 180 2.93 -19.70 -3.90
N THR A 181 2.94 -18.47 -3.43
CA THR A 181 3.04 -18.16 -2.01
C THR A 181 2.17 -16.96 -1.62
N GLN A 182 1.96 -16.80 -0.33
CA GLN A 182 1.09 -15.77 0.23
C GLN A 182 1.86 -14.44 0.36
N GLY A 183 1.19 -13.34 0.01
CA GLY A 183 1.59 -12.02 0.46
C GLY A 183 1.08 -11.72 1.87
N PHE A 184 1.50 -10.60 2.43
CA PHE A 184 0.93 -10.00 3.63
C PHE A 184 1.27 -10.69 4.95
N ILE A 185 1.52 -11.98 5.01
CA ILE A 185 1.67 -12.76 6.24
C ILE A 185 3.11 -13.19 6.52
N GLY A 186 3.40 -13.39 7.77
CA GLY A 186 4.64 -13.93 8.30
C GLY A 186 4.42 -14.70 9.60
N SER A 187 5.48 -15.02 10.32
CA SER A 187 5.41 -15.67 11.63
C SER A 187 6.44 -15.11 12.58
N GLU A 188 6.06 -14.96 13.86
CA GLU A 188 6.96 -14.55 14.93
C GLU A 188 7.66 -15.76 15.59
N ALA A 189 8.54 -15.48 16.54
CA ALA A 189 9.45 -16.49 17.13
C ALA A 189 8.75 -17.70 17.76
N LYS A 190 7.50 -17.55 18.24
CA LYS A 190 6.70 -18.64 18.80
C LYS A 190 5.86 -19.39 17.75
N GLY A 191 6.02 -19.04 16.46
CA GLY A 191 5.31 -19.65 15.35
C GLY A 191 3.89 -19.13 15.13
N ARG A 192 3.46 -18.06 15.83
CA ARG A 192 2.17 -17.43 15.58
C ARG A 192 2.21 -16.61 14.30
N THR A 193 1.11 -16.61 13.57
CA THR A 193 0.96 -15.84 12.33
C THR A 193 0.94 -14.34 12.65
N THR A 194 1.66 -13.58 11.83
CA THR A 194 1.71 -12.12 11.86
C THR A 194 1.31 -11.55 10.51
N THR A 195 0.92 -10.27 10.48
CA THR A 195 0.66 -9.54 9.25
C THR A 195 1.55 -8.30 9.15
N LEU A 196 1.94 -7.96 7.90
CA LEU A 196 2.89 -6.87 7.61
C LEU A 196 2.22 -5.48 7.52
N GLY A 197 0.91 -5.41 7.66
CA GLY A 197 0.15 -4.16 7.55
C GLY A 197 -0.14 -3.74 6.10
N ARG A 198 -0.47 -2.46 5.92
CA ARG A 198 -0.87 -1.92 4.60
C ARG A 198 0.22 -2.11 3.55
N GLY A 199 -0.20 -2.49 2.35
CA GLY A 199 0.72 -2.79 1.26
C GLY A 199 1.50 -4.11 1.44
N GLY A 200 1.10 -4.92 2.44
CA GLY A 200 1.83 -6.10 2.86
C GLY A 200 2.14 -7.10 1.76
N SER A 201 1.23 -7.33 0.81
CA SER A 201 1.50 -8.24 -0.31
C SER A 201 2.54 -7.68 -1.30
N ASP A 202 2.47 -6.37 -1.60
CA ASP A 202 3.50 -5.71 -2.40
C ASP A 202 4.84 -5.73 -1.68
N TYR A 203 4.83 -5.47 -0.38
CA TYR A 203 6.01 -5.51 0.47
C TYR A 203 6.62 -6.93 0.50
N THR A 204 5.79 -7.96 0.64
CA THR A 204 6.25 -9.35 0.55
C THR A 204 6.95 -9.64 -0.77
N ALA A 205 6.38 -9.20 -1.90
CA ALA A 205 6.98 -9.40 -3.21
C ALA A 205 8.34 -8.72 -3.34
N ALA A 206 8.47 -7.49 -2.84
CA ALA A 206 9.74 -6.76 -2.84
C ALA A 206 10.79 -7.42 -1.94
N LEU A 207 10.42 -7.87 -0.76
CA LEU A 207 11.30 -8.60 0.17
C LEU A 207 11.79 -9.93 -0.41
N LEU A 208 10.90 -10.69 -1.06
CA LEU A 208 11.28 -11.93 -1.74
C LEU A 208 12.17 -11.64 -2.96
N GLY A 209 11.89 -10.57 -3.70
CA GLY A 209 12.76 -10.10 -4.77
C GLY A 209 14.17 -9.81 -4.29
N GLU A 210 14.31 -9.11 -3.18
CA GLU A 210 15.60 -8.84 -2.52
C GLU A 210 16.27 -10.14 -2.07
N ALA A 211 15.58 -11.00 -1.34
CA ALA A 211 16.11 -12.25 -0.81
C ALA A 211 16.58 -13.22 -1.91
N LEU A 212 15.94 -13.19 -3.08
CA LEU A 212 16.29 -14.02 -4.23
C LEU A 212 17.26 -13.33 -5.20
N ASN A 213 17.63 -12.08 -4.96
CA ASN A 213 18.35 -11.24 -5.89
C ASN A 213 17.69 -11.27 -7.29
N ALA A 214 16.40 -11.03 -7.33
CA ALA A 214 15.57 -11.12 -8.53
C ALA A 214 15.99 -10.06 -9.56
N ALA A 215 15.77 -10.36 -10.84
CA ALA A 215 16.01 -9.41 -11.92
C ALA A 215 14.96 -8.29 -11.95
N ARG A 216 13.73 -8.59 -11.50
CA ARG A 216 12.61 -7.65 -11.45
C ARG A 216 11.51 -8.15 -10.51
N VAL A 217 10.77 -7.22 -9.95
CA VAL A 217 9.52 -7.49 -9.22
C VAL A 217 8.38 -6.90 -10.05
N ASP A 218 7.39 -7.72 -10.38
CA ASP A 218 6.22 -7.30 -11.14
C ASP A 218 5.02 -7.17 -10.19
N ILE A 219 4.41 -5.98 -10.15
CA ILE A 219 3.20 -5.69 -9.39
C ILE A 219 2.03 -5.58 -10.36
N TRP A 220 1.16 -6.58 -10.34
CA TRP A 220 -0.04 -6.62 -11.15
C TRP A 220 -1.24 -6.15 -10.34
N THR A 221 -1.91 -5.13 -10.84
CA THR A 221 -3.03 -4.43 -10.21
C THR A 221 -4.17 -4.24 -11.21
N ASP A 222 -5.16 -3.44 -10.88
CA ASP A 222 -6.28 -3.09 -11.77
C ASP A 222 -6.04 -1.84 -12.62
N VAL A 223 -4.88 -1.17 -12.44
CA VAL A 223 -4.49 0.01 -13.20
C VAL A 223 -3.26 -0.27 -14.08
N PRO A 224 -3.19 0.30 -15.30
CA PRO A 224 -2.13 -0.02 -16.27
C PRO A 224 -0.82 0.75 -16.04
N GLY A 225 -0.48 1.08 -14.80
CA GLY A 225 0.76 1.76 -14.43
C GLY A 225 0.56 3.07 -13.69
N ILE A 226 1.60 3.90 -13.68
CA ILE A 226 1.63 5.21 -13.03
C ILE A 226 1.41 6.29 -14.10
N TYR A 227 0.50 7.24 -13.82
CA TYR A 227 0.12 8.31 -14.74
C TYR A 227 0.61 9.66 -14.24
N THR A 228 0.69 10.64 -15.12
CA THR A 228 1.02 12.03 -14.78
C THR A 228 0.03 12.65 -13.80
N THR A 229 -1.19 12.18 -13.78
CA THR A 229 -2.20 12.36 -12.72
C THR A 229 -3.31 11.31 -12.89
N ASP A 230 -4.32 11.32 -12.03
CA ASP A 230 -5.46 10.41 -12.13
C ASP A 230 -6.25 10.69 -13.43
N PRO A 231 -6.32 9.73 -14.37
CA PRO A 231 -7.03 9.92 -15.65
C PRO A 231 -8.55 10.12 -15.50
N ARG A 232 -9.12 9.79 -14.34
CA ARG A 232 -10.53 10.07 -14.02
C ARG A 232 -10.77 11.56 -13.75
N ILE A 233 -9.75 12.28 -13.32
CA ILE A 233 -9.78 13.73 -13.08
C ILE A 233 -9.37 14.47 -14.35
N VAL A 234 -8.29 14.02 -15.01
CA VAL A 234 -7.72 14.61 -16.21
C VAL A 234 -7.64 13.53 -17.30
N PRO A 235 -8.59 13.50 -18.24
CA PRO A 235 -8.56 12.51 -19.33
C PRO A 235 -7.30 12.57 -20.21
N ALA A 236 -6.63 13.73 -20.28
CA ALA A 236 -5.37 13.94 -21.00
C ALA A 236 -4.14 13.40 -20.23
N ALA A 237 -4.31 12.84 -19.02
CA ALA A 237 -3.23 12.24 -18.26
C ALA A 237 -2.55 11.12 -19.06
N ARG A 238 -1.23 11.11 -19.03
CA ARG A 238 -0.41 10.14 -19.78
C ARG A 238 0.24 9.14 -18.84
N ARG A 239 0.30 7.89 -19.28
CA ARG A 239 1.07 6.88 -18.56
C ARG A 239 2.56 7.19 -18.66
N ILE A 240 3.25 7.06 -17.55
CA ILE A 240 4.70 7.18 -17.45
C ILE A 240 5.30 5.79 -17.71
N SER A 241 6.10 5.67 -18.76
CA SER A 241 6.72 4.38 -19.11
C SER A 241 7.83 3.98 -18.14
N GLU A 242 8.58 4.97 -17.65
CA GLU A 242 9.71 4.77 -16.76
C GLU A 242 9.81 5.93 -15.75
N ILE A 243 9.99 5.60 -14.48
CA ILE A 243 10.04 6.56 -13.37
C ILE A 243 11.14 6.18 -12.38
N GLY A 244 11.80 7.17 -11.78
CA GLY A 244 12.79 6.94 -10.73
C GLY A 244 12.15 6.53 -9.40
N PHE A 245 12.89 5.77 -8.58
CA PHE A 245 12.44 5.37 -7.25
C PHE A 245 12.05 6.57 -6.37
N SER A 246 12.83 7.64 -6.41
CA SER A 246 12.55 8.85 -5.61
C SER A 246 11.23 9.52 -6.01
N GLU A 247 10.97 9.64 -7.32
CA GLU A 247 9.71 10.19 -7.84
C GLU A 247 8.52 9.30 -7.48
N ALA A 248 8.66 7.97 -7.65
CA ALA A 248 7.62 7.01 -7.34
C ALA A 248 7.30 6.97 -5.83
N ALA A 249 8.32 7.09 -4.97
CA ALA A 249 8.15 7.17 -3.52
C ALA A 249 7.37 8.44 -3.12
N GLU A 250 7.69 9.58 -3.72
CA GLU A 250 6.94 10.82 -3.49
C GLU A 250 5.48 10.69 -3.93
N MET A 251 5.23 10.14 -5.12
CA MET A 251 3.87 9.90 -5.60
C MET A 251 3.07 8.99 -4.67
N ALA A 252 3.68 7.90 -4.21
CA ALA A 252 3.06 6.95 -3.30
C ALA A 252 2.74 7.60 -1.94
N THR A 253 3.63 8.44 -1.43
CA THR A 253 3.44 9.19 -0.19
C THR A 253 2.30 10.20 -0.30
N PHE A 254 2.16 10.89 -1.44
CA PHE A 254 1.16 11.92 -1.64
C PHE A 254 -0.18 11.45 -2.24
N GLY A 255 -0.41 10.15 -2.30
CA GLY A 255 -1.75 9.62 -2.55
C GLY A 255 -1.97 8.94 -3.90
N ALA A 256 -0.93 8.76 -4.71
CA ALA A 256 -1.01 7.86 -5.86
C ALA A 256 -1.13 6.41 -5.36
N LYS A 257 -2.31 5.82 -5.51
CA LYS A 257 -2.67 4.52 -4.92
C LYS A 257 -2.08 3.30 -5.64
N VAL A 258 -1.07 3.49 -6.47
CA VAL A 258 -0.53 2.42 -7.33
C VAL A 258 0.48 1.55 -6.58
N LEU A 259 1.32 2.16 -5.75
CA LEU A 259 2.32 1.46 -4.93
C LEU A 259 2.27 1.98 -3.49
N HIS A 260 2.56 1.10 -2.53
CA HIS A 260 2.81 1.53 -1.16
C HIS A 260 4.29 1.91 -1.00
N PRO A 261 4.63 3.02 -0.28
CA PRO A 261 6.03 3.45 -0.13
C PRO A 261 6.95 2.35 0.42
N ALA A 262 6.47 1.53 1.36
CA ALA A 262 7.22 0.42 1.92
C ALA A 262 7.68 -0.62 0.88
N THR A 263 6.92 -0.77 -0.21
CA THR A 263 7.25 -1.69 -1.31
C THR A 263 8.57 -1.31 -1.99
N LEU A 264 8.85 -0.02 -2.09
CA LEU A 264 10.02 0.47 -2.80
C LEU A 264 11.32 0.29 -2.01
N LEU A 265 11.26 0.22 -0.68
CA LEU A 265 12.45 0.16 0.17
C LEU A 265 13.37 -1.03 -0.14
N PRO A 266 12.90 -2.29 -0.21
CA PRO A 266 13.76 -3.42 -0.56
C PRO A 266 14.30 -3.33 -1.99
N ALA A 267 13.48 -2.87 -2.92
CA ALA A 267 13.87 -2.69 -4.32
C ALA A 267 14.95 -1.62 -4.48
N VAL A 268 14.80 -0.47 -3.82
CA VAL A 268 15.80 0.61 -3.81
C VAL A 268 17.12 0.12 -3.22
N ARG A 269 17.04 -0.55 -2.08
CA ARG A 269 18.20 -1.06 -1.34
C ARG A 269 19.02 -2.07 -2.16
N SER A 270 18.36 -2.85 -2.99
CA SER A 270 18.98 -3.91 -3.80
C SER A 270 19.05 -3.59 -5.30
N ASP A 271 18.70 -2.37 -5.69
CA ASP A 271 18.68 -1.91 -7.09
C ASP A 271 17.89 -2.84 -8.03
N ILE A 272 16.72 -3.30 -7.57
CA ILE A 272 15.82 -4.17 -8.31
C ILE A 272 14.71 -3.33 -8.95
N PRO A 273 14.54 -3.33 -10.28
CA PRO A 273 13.44 -2.63 -10.92
C PRO A 273 12.09 -3.25 -10.55
N VAL A 274 11.08 -2.38 -10.43
CA VAL A 274 9.70 -2.78 -10.14
C VAL A 274 8.82 -2.40 -11.34
N PHE A 275 8.18 -3.39 -11.93
CA PHE A 275 7.20 -3.17 -13.00
C PHE A 275 5.79 -3.12 -12.40
N VAL A 276 4.98 -2.17 -12.86
CA VAL A 276 3.58 -2.01 -12.47
C VAL A 276 2.70 -2.07 -13.71
N GLY A 277 1.75 -3.00 -13.74
CA GLY A 277 0.86 -3.18 -14.88
C GLY A 277 -0.53 -3.66 -14.48
N SER A 278 -1.47 -3.66 -15.44
CA SER A 278 -2.83 -4.13 -15.24
C SER A 278 -2.96 -5.61 -15.55
N SER A 279 -3.47 -6.39 -14.61
CA SER A 279 -3.81 -7.80 -14.84
C SER A 279 -5.04 -7.97 -15.75
N LYS A 280 -5.87 -6.92 -15.87
CA LYS A 280 -7.04 -6.90 -16.78
C LYS A 280 -6.66 -6.63 -18.22
N ASP A 281 -5.58 -5.88 -18.43
CA ASP A 281 -5.09 -5.52 -19.77
C ASP A 281 -3.56 -5.51 -19.77
N PRO A 282 -2.91 -6.69 -19.74
CA PRO A 282 -1.45 -6.77 -19.74
C PRO A 282 -0.81 -6.24 -21.03
N ALA A 283 -1.55 -6.23 -22.15
CA ALA A 283 -1.09 -5.70 -23.43
C ALA A 283 -0.96 -4.17 -23.44
N ALA A 284 -1.68 -3.45 -22.57
CA ALA A 284 -1.54 -2.01 -22.42
C ALA A 284 -0.14 -1.60 -21.93
N GLY A 285 0.68 -2.54 -21.48
CA GLY A 285 2.00 -2.27 -20.88
C GLY A 285 1.89 -1.80 -19.44
N GLY A 286 2.87 -1.02 -19.00
CA GLY A 286 2.93 -0.57 -17.61
C GLY A 286 3.99 0.50 -17.38
N THR A 287 4.36 0.67 -16.13
CA THR A 287 5.42 1.58 -15.68
C THR A 287 6.57 0.80 -15.07
N LEU A 288 7.79 1.06 -15.50
CA LEU A 288 9.00 0.55 -14.87
C LEU A 288 9.52 1.57 -13.86
N VAL A 289 9.64 1.15 -12.61
CA VAL A 289 10.25 1.94 -11.53
C VAL A 289 11.68 1.46 -11.35
N CYS A 290 12.66 2.36 -11.53
CA CYS A 290 14.08 2.00 -11.51
C CYS A 290 14.94 3.09 -10.86
N ASN A 291 16.22 2.80 -10.65
CA ASN A 291 17.13 3.71 -9.95
C ASN A 291 17.48 4.95 -10.78
N LYS A 292 17.63 4.80 -12.10
CA LYS A 292 18.02 5.90 -12.99
C LYS A 292 17.14 5.91 -14.23
N THR A 293 16.58 7.09 -14.50
CA THR A 293 15.97 7.43 -15.78
C THR A 293 16.92 8.33 -16.56
N GLU A 294 16.99 8.20 -17.89
CA GLU A 294 17.97 8.91 -18.71
C GLU A 294 17.83 10.43 -18.67
N GLN A 295 16.60 10.93 -18.66
CA GLN A 295 16.32 12.38 -18.62
C GLN A 295 15.07 12.63 -17.79
N PRO A 296 15.17 12.70 -16.45
CA PRO A 296 14.02 12.97 -15.62
C PRO A 296 13.50 14.40 -15.88
N PRO A 297 12.19 14.57 -16.19
CA PRO A 297 11.61 15.90 -16.43
C PRO A 297 11.55 16.71 -15.14
N LEU A 298 11.50 18.03 -15.29
CA LEU A 298 11.32 18.94 -14.15
C LEU A 298 9.99 18.65 -13.43
N PHE A 299 8.90 18.53 -14.20
CA PHE A 299 7.58 18.15 -13.69
C PHE A 299 7.23 16.74 -14.16
N ARG A 300 7.00 15.83 -13.22
CA ARG A 300 6.75 14.41 -13.49
C ARG A 300 5.29 14.06 -13.39
N ALA A 301 4.62 14.46 -12.33
CA ALA A 301 3.25 14.09 -12.06
C ALA A 301 2.59 15.01 -11.03
N LEU A 302 1.26 14.89 -10.93
CA LEU A 302 0.43 15.50 -9.91
C LEU A 302 -0.28 14.41 -9.10
N ALA A 303 -0.18 14.49 -7.79
CA ALA A 303 -0.93 13.65 -6.86
C ALA A 303 -1.96 14.48 -6.09
N LEU A 304 -3.10 13.87 -5.78
CA LEU A 304 -4.18 14.52 -5.04
C LEU A 304 -4.57 13.66 -3.84
N ARG A 305 -4.53 14.25 -2.65
CA ARG A 305 -5.03 13.64 -1.42
C ARG A 305 -6.16 14.49 -0.86
N ARG A 306 -7.36 13.91 -0.81
CA ARG A 306 -8.58 14.59 -0.33
C ARG A 306 -8.73 14.48 1.19
N LYS A 307 -9.71 15.20 1.73
CA LYS A 307 -10.14 15.13 3.15
C LYS A 307 -8.98 15.41 4.11
N GLN A 308 -8.22 16.46 3.81
CA GLN A 308 -7.15 16.89 4.69
C GLN A 308 -7.66 17.86 5.74
N THR A 309 -7.06 17.79 6.92
CA THR A 309 -7.31 18.70 8.05
C THR A 309 -6.09 19.54 8.30
N LEU A 310 -6.26 20.84 8.30
CA LEU A 310 -5.24 21.82 8.68
C LEU A 310 -5.48 22.27 10.12
N MET A 311 -4.48 22.12 10.97
CA MET A 311 -4.49 22.68 12.32
C MET A 311 -3.47 23.80 12.39
N THR A 312 -3.94 24.98 12.80
CA THR A 312 -3.08 26.14 13.02
C THR A 312 -3.02 26.48 14.51
N LEU A 313 -1.81 26.53 15.02
CA LEU A 313 -1.51 26.84 16.43
C LEU A 313 -0.88 28.22 16.51
N HIS A 314 -1.51 29.13 17.25
CA HIS A 314 -1.02 30.49 17.42
C HIS A 314 -0.58 30.74 18.88
N SER A 315 0.65 31.17 19.08
CA SER A 315 1.14 31.51 20.40
C SER A 315 2.15 32.64 20.35
N LEU A 316 1.84 33.75 21.00
CA LEU A 316 2.81 34.82 21.21
C LEU A 316 3.96 34.37 22.09
N ASN A 317 3.76 33.39 22.95
CA ASN A 317 4.81 32.80 23.78
C ASN A 317 5.82 31.95 22.96
N MET A 318 5.53 31.65 21.70
CA MET A 318 6.46 30.98 20.78
C MET A 318 7.62 31.91 20.40
N LEU A 319 7.38 33.21 20.38
CA LEU A 319 8.40 34.22 20.07
C LEU A 319 9.54 34.15 21.11
N HIS A 320 10.76 33.89 20.65
CA HIS A 320 11.97 33.69 21.48
C HIS A 320 11.88 32.52 22.50
N ALA A 321 10.81 31.73 22.50
CA ALA A 321 10.68 30.58 23.39
C ALA A 321 11.48 29.37 22.87
N ARG A 322 12.16 28.71 23.79
CA ARG A 322 12.81 27.42 23.49
C ARG A 322 11.88 26.28 23.86
N GLY A 323 11.74 25.28 22.98
CA GLY A 323 11.03 24.06 23.29
C GLY A 323 9.53 24.05 22.96
N PHE A 324 8.92 25.15 22.48
CA PHE A 324 7.50 25.17 22.13
C PHE A 324 7.11 24.08 21.11
N LEU A 325 7.90 23.91 20.05
CA LEU A 325 7.69 22.83 19.07
C LEU A 325 7.77 21.45 19.73
N ALA A 326 8.72 21.24 20.65
CA ALA A 326 8.87 19.98 21.34
C ALA A 326 7.64 19.65 22.21
N GLU A 327 7.04 20.64 22.88
CA GLU A 327 5.80 20.45 23.64
C GLU A 327 4.63 20.10 22.74
N VAL A 328 4.44 20.82 21.63
CA VAL A 328 3.37 20.53 20.66
C VAL A 328 3.51 19.12 20.10
N PHE A 329 4.69 18.75 19.62
CA PHE A 329 4.91 17.40 19.09
C PHE A 329 4.85 16.32 20.16
N GLY A 330 5.22 16.63 21.40
CA GLY A 330 5.05 15.74 22.55
C GLY A 330 3.57 15.44 22.83
N ILE A 331 2.70 16.45 22.75
CA ILE A 331 1.25 16.27 22.89
C ILE A 331 0.71 15.38 21.76
N LEU A 332 1.04 15.71 20.51
CA LEU A 332 0.60 14.92 19.35
C LEU A 332 1.05 13.46 19.47
N ALA A 333 2.28 13.23 19.89
CA ALA A 333 2.83 11.87 20.10
C ALA A 333 2.06 11.09 21.18
N ARG A 334 1.72 11.73 22.32
CA ARG A 334 0.92 11.10 23.38
C ARG A 334 -0.48 10.70 22.91
N HIS A 335 -1.04 11.44 21.98
CA HIS A 335 -2.32 11.14 21.35
C HIS A 335 -2.21 10.24 20.12
N ASN A 336 -1.03 9.66 19.85
CA ASN A 336 -0.75 8.79 18.70
C ASN A 336 -1.06 9.44 17.34
N ILE A 337 -0.79 10.74 17.22
CA ILE A 337 -1.03 11.50 15.98
C ILE A 337 0.30 11.72 15.26
N SER A 338 0.34 11.30 14.02
CA SER A 338 1.41 11.60 13.08
C SER A 338 1.11 12.87 12.30
N VAL A 339 2.14 13.69 12.08
CA VAL A 339 2.09 14.91 11.30
C VAL A 339 2.63 14.64 9.90
N ASP A 340 1.93 15.13 8.89
CA ASP A 340 2.30 14.94 7.48
C ASP A 340 3.14 16.13 6.96
N LEU A 341 2.56 17.32 6.96
CA LEU A 341 3.23 18.54 6.56
C LEU A 341 3.22 19.57 7.70
N ILE A 342 4.25 20.39 7.75
CA ILE A 342 4.35 21.50 8.71
C ILE A 342 4.97 22.73 8.05
N THR A 343 4.43 23.88 8.40
CA THR A 343 5.07 25.17 8.15
C THR A 343 4.98 26.02 9.41
N THR A 344 5.99 26.83 9.65
CA THR A 344 6.07 27.67 10.85
C THR A 344 6.36 29.12 10.50
N SER A 345 5.82 30.02 11.32
CA SER A 345 6.24 31.41 11.41
C SER A 345 6.75 31.70 12.83
N GLU A 346 7.03 32.94 13.14
CA GLU A 346 7.53 33.34 14.50
C GLU A 346 6.52 33.06 15.61
N VAL A 347 5.23 33.09 15.30
CA VAL A 347 4.14 32.97 16.30
C VAL A 347 3.07 31.93 15.95
N SER A 348 3.25 31.17 14.87
CA SER A 348 2.27 30.24 14.39
C SER A 348 2.91 28.97 13.83
N ILE A 349 2.23 27.85 14.03
CA ILE A 349 2.53 26.55 13.41
C ILE A 349 1.27 26.12 12.68
N ALA A 350 1.40 25.84 11.39
CA ALA A 350 0.35 25.19 10.60
C ALA A 350 0.80 23.76 10.23
N LEU A 351 -0.03 22.77 10.50
CA LEU A 351 0.31 21.39 10.25
C LEU A 351 -0.90 20.59 9.73
N THR A 352 -0.63 19.59 8.91
CA THR A 352 -1.62 18.59 8.48
C THR A 352 -1.44 17.29 9.24
N LEU A 353 -2.55 16.63 9.55
CA LEU A 353 -2.56 15.39 10.30
C LEU A 353 -2.54 14.19 9.34
N ASP A 354 -1.61 13.26 9.58
CA ASP A 354 -1.54 12.03 8.83
C ASP A 354 -2.53 11.00 9.39
N THR A 355 -3.60 10.75 8.62
CA THR A 355 -4.61 9.75 8.98
C THR A 355 -4.11 8.32 8.83
N THR A 356 -3.07 8.09 8.03
CA THR A 356 -2.52 6.74 7.78
C THR A 356 -1.47 6.34 8.81
N GLY A 357 -0.68 7.30 9.30
CA GLY A 357 0.33 7.10 10.34
C GLY A 357 -0.21 7.10 11.77
N SER A 358 -1.46 7.56 11.95
CA SER A 358 -2.09 7.62 13.27
C SER A 358 -2.82 6.31 13.61
N CYS A 359 -2.66 5.84 14.85
CA CYS A 359 -3.11 4.50 15.29
C CYS A 359 -4.62 4.35 15.53
N THR A 360 -5.46 5.26 15.06
CA THR A 360 -6.91 5.22 15.30
C THR A 360 -7.67 4.82 14.03
N SER A 361 -8.01 3.55 13.91
CA SER A 361 -8.89 3.07 12.85
C SER A 361 -10.31 3.61 13.08
N GLY A 362 -10.78 4.48 12.20
CA GLY A 362 -12.17 4.94 12.15
C GLY A 362 -12.60 5.98 13.17
N ALA A 363 -11.79 6.35 14.15
CA ALA A 363 -12.07 7.43 15.09
C ALA A 363 -11.56 8.78 14.57
N SER A 364 -12.22 9.88 14.98
CA SER A 364 -11.72 11.23 14.71
C SER A 364 -10.35 11.43 15.37
N LEU A 365 -9.37 11.93 14.61
CA LEU A 365 -8.05 12.30 15.14
C LEU A 365 -8.14 13.48 16.12
N LEU A 366 -9.12 14.35 15.91
CA LEU A 366 -9.36 15.54 16.71
C LEU A 366 -10.27 15.22 17.91
N THR A 367 -9.69 14.59 18.93
CA THR A 367 -10.43 14.32 20.17
C THR A 367 -10.53 15.58 21.02
N THR A 368 -11.58 15.66 21.86
CA THR A 368 -11.74 16.76 22.83
C THR A 368 -10.53 16.85 23.76
N SER A 369 -9.97 15.73 24.17
CA SER A 369 -8.78 15.66 25.02
C SER A 369 -7.57 16.31 24.36
N LEU A 370 -7.28 15.99 23.09
CA LEU A 370 -6.22 16.60 22.31
C LEU A 370 -6.37 18.12 22.20
N LEU A 371 -7.57 18.56 21.80
CA LEU A 371 -7.86 19.99 21.61
C LEU A 371 -7.76 20.76 22.92
N THR A 372 -8.21 20.18 24.04
CA THR A 372 -8.08 20.79 25.38
C THR A 372 -6.63 20.92 25.78
N GLU A 373 -5.81 19.89 25.59
CA GLU A 373 -4.40 19.90 25.94
C GLU A 373 -3.61 20.92 25.09
N LEU A 374 -3.85 20.99 23.79
CA LEU A 374 -3.24 21.99 22.92
C LEU A 374 -3.71 23.41 23.26
N SER A 375 -4.99 23.59 23.58
CA SER A 375 -5.56 24.90 23.92
C SER A 375 -5.02 25.46 25.24
N SER A 376 -4.42 24.62 26.09
CA SER A 376 -3.70 25.09 27.29
C SER A 376 -2.37 25.79 26.96
N LEU A 377 -1.79 25.51 25.79
CA LEU A 377 -0.52 26.10 25.34
C LEU A 377 -0.70 27.24 24.35
N CYS A 378 -1.71 27.17 23.51
CA CYS A 378 -1.87 28.06 22.36
C CYS A 378 -3.33 28.15 21.91
N ARG A 379 -3.62 29.12 21.05
CA ARG A 379 -4.90 29.17 20.33
C ARG A 379 -4.87 28.16 19.18
N VAL A 380 -5.88 27.30 19.13
CA VAL A 380 -6.01 26.24 18.12
C VAL A 380 -7.13 26.61 17.14
N GLU A 381 -6.80 26.60 15.85
CA GLU A 381 -7.75 26.71 14.75
C GLU A 381 -7.71 25.44 13.92
N VAL A 382 -8.89 24.92 13.54
CA VAL A 382 -9.01 23.69 12.73
C VAL A 382 -9.83 24.01 11.50
N GLU A 383 -9.30 23.61 10.34
CA GLU A 383 -9.99 23.72 9.06
C GLU A 383 -10.00 22.34 8.39
N GLU A 384 -11.20 21.84 8.12
CA GLU A 384 -11.43 20.53 7.50
C GLU A 384 -11.80 20.65 6.02
N ASN A 385 -11.95 19.50 5.35
CA ASN A 385 -12.34 19.40 3.94
C ASN A 385 -11.40 20.12 2.96
N LEU A 386 -10.13 20.16 3.30
CA LEU A 386 -9.09 20.61 2.40
C LEU A 386 -8.56 19.44 1.54
N ALA A 387 -7.81 19.77 0.53
CA ALA A 387 -7.12 18.80 -0.32
C ALA A 387 -5.67 19.19 -0.50
N LEU A 388 -4.81 18.19 -0.46
CA LEU A 388 -3.40 18.34 -0.76
C LEU A 388 -3.15 18.02 -2.23
N VAL A 389 -2.62 18.96 -2.96
CA VAL A 389 -2.12 18.80 -4.34
C VAL A 389 -0.60 18.80 -4.28
N ALA A 390 0.02 17.71 -4.68
CA ALA A 390 1.47 17.57 -4.73
C ALA A 390 1.95 17.55 -6.19
N LEU A 391 2.79 18.50 -6.55
CA LEU A 391 3.55 18.49 -7.79
C LEU A 391 4.84 17.73 -7.56
N ILE A 392 5.00 16.61 -8.25
CA ILE A 392 6.17 15.74 -8.17
C ILE A 392 7.08 16.00 -9.38
N GLY A 393 8.37 16.06 -9.14
CA GLY A 393 9.33 16.29 -10.20
C GLY A 393 10.77 16.08 -9.76
N ASN A 394 11.69 16.72 -10.46
CA ASN A 394 13.12 16.58 -10.23
C ASN A 394 13.79 17.93 -10.10
N LYS A 395 14.71 18.06 -9.13
CA LYS A 395 15.45 19.28 -8.88
C LYS A 395 14.57 20.51 -8.65
N LEU A 396 13.35 20.34 -8.14
CA LEU A 396 12.39 21.42 -7.94
C LEU A 396 12.95 22.53 -7.00
N SER A 397 13.67 22.13 -5.96
CA SER A 397 14.26 23.06 -4.99
C SER A 397 15.47 23.84 -5.53
N SER A 398 16.09 23.42 -6.63
CA SER A 398 17.28 24.04 -7.21
C SER A 398 17.04 24.68 -8.58
N ALA A 399 15.93 24.36 -9.24
CA ALA A 399 15.59 24.94 -10.54
C ALA A 399 15.07 26.38 -10.40
N CYS A 400 15.52 27.26 -11.28
CA CYS A 400 15.03 28.64 -11.31
C CYS A 400 13.67 28.72 -11.99
N GLY A 401 12.82 29.64 -11.53
CA GLY A 401 11.54 29.96 -12.20
C GLY A 401 10.37 29.06 -11.82
N VAL A 402 10.57 27.95 -11.09
CA VAL A 402 9.51 27.00 -10.69
C VAL A 402 8.35 27.72 -9.99
N GLY A 403 8.65 28.60 -9.04
CA GLY A 403 7.63 29.35 -8.32
C GLY A 403 6.78 30.23 -9.25
N LYS A 404 7.40 30.97 -10.17
CA LYS A 404 6.68 31.81 -11.13
C LYS A 404 5.74 30.98 -12.03
N GLU A 405 6.24 29.88 -12.52
CA GLU A 405 5.51 29.02 -13.44
C GLU A 405 4.30 28.37 -12.74
N VAL A 406 4.52 27.80 -11.56
CA VAL A 406 3.48 27.11 -10.81
C VAL A 406 2.49 28.09 -10.18
N PHE A 407 2.95 29.15 -9.50
CA PHE A 407 2.07 30.12 -8.86
C PHE A 407 1.29 30.97 -9.85
N GLY A 408 1.82 31.17 -11.06
CA GLY A 408 1.06 31.81 -12.13
C GLY A 408 -0.20 31.04 -12.52
N VAL A 409 -0.12 29.70 -12.56
CA VAL A 409 -1.29 28.85 -12.78
C VAL A 409 -2.24 28.87 -11.58
N MET A 410 -1.71 29.02 -10.37
CA MET A 410 -2.49 29.02 -9.13
C MET A 410 -3.19 30.37 -8.83
N GLU A 411 -2.95 31.43 -9.62
CA GLU A 411 -3.53 32.76 -9.41
C GLU A 411 -5.05 32.76 -9.10
N PRO A 412 -5.89 31.97 -9.79
CA PRO A 412 -7.34 31.97 -9.52
C PRO A 412 -7.76 31.22 -8.24
N PHE A 413 -6.83 30.54 -7.56
CA PHE A 413 -7.16 29.61 -6.48
C PHE A 413 -6.64 30.10 -5.14
N ASN A 414 -7.44 29.90 -4.09
CA ASN A 414 -6.98 30.16 -2.72
C ASN A 414 -6.05 29.04 -2.26
N ILE A 415 -4.85 29.40 -1.83
CA ILE A 415 -3.85 28.48 -1.27
C ILE A 415 -3.83 28.66 0.25
N ARG A 416 -4.11 27.60 1.00
CA ARG A 416 -4.14 27.61 2.46
C ARG A 416 -2.78 27.35 3.08
N MET A 417 -1.94 26.57 2.42
CA MET A 417 -0.59 26.22 2.87
C MET A 417 0.27 25.82 1.67
N ILE A 418 1.55 26.11 1.76
CA ILE A 418 2.56 25.72 0.78
C ILE A 418 3.68 25.01 1.53
N CYS A 419 4.11 23.85 1.04
CA CYS A 419 5.35 23.20 1.45
C CYS A 419 6.26 23.06 0.24
N TYR A 420 7.40 23.73 0.29
CA TYR A 420 8.39 23.75 -0.78
C TYR A 420 9.80 23.89 -0.20
N GLY A 421 10.77 23.18 -0.76
CA GLY A 421 12.19 23.28 -0.40
C GLY A 421 12.71 22.18 0.52
N ALA A 422 11.85 21.45 1.21
CA ALA A 422 12.27 20.32 2.05
C ALA A 422 12.69 19.09 1.23
N SER A 423 12.05 18.86 0.09
CA SER A 423 12.41 17.82 -0.88
C SER A 423 12.74 18.45 -2.25
N SER A 424 13.68 17.85 -2.96
CA SER A 424 13.95 18.22 -4.37
C SER A 424 12.92 17.65 -5.34
N HIS A 425 12.01 16.79 -4.86
CA HIS A 425 11.06 16.04 -5.67
C HIS A 425 9.61 16.47 -5.52
N ASN A 426 9.28 17.38 -4.59
CA ASN A 426 7.89 17.81 -4.44
C ASN A 426 7.75 19.32 -4.17
N LEU A 427 6.58 19.81 -4.54
CA LEU A 427 6.02 21.10 -4.16
C LEU A 427 4.55 20.88 -3.87
N CYS A 428 4.11 21.16 -2.65
CA CYS A 428 2.77 20.81 -2.17
C CYS A 428 1.95 22.05 -1.86
N PHE A 429 0.67 22.01 -2.23
CA PHE A 429 -0.33 23.01 -1.89
C PHE A 429 -1.47 22.41 -1.12
N LEU A 430 -1.97 23.11 -0.13
CA LEU A 430 -3.24 22.82 0.51
C LEU A 430 -4.28 23.82 -0.02
N VAL A 431 -5.35 23.30 -0.58
CA VAL A 431 -6.43 24.08 -1.21
C VAL A 431 -7.78 23.64 -0.67
N PRO A 432 -8.85 24.48 -0.76
CA PRO A 432 -10.20 24.03 -0.48
C PRO A 432 -10.57 22.79 -1.30
N GLY A 433 -11.20 21.79 -0.67
CA GLY A 433 -11.53 20.51 -1.31
C GLY A 433 -12.38 20.63 -2.55
N GLU A 434 -13.28 21.62 -2.60
CA GLU A 434 -14.13 21.93 -3.75
C GLU A 434 -13.32 22.37 -4.99
N ASN A 435 -12.15 22.97 -4.79
CA ASN A 435 -11.27 23.45 -5.87
C ASN A 435 -10.24 22.40 -6.33
N ALA A 436 -10.12 21.28 -5.63
CA ALA A 436 -9.03 20.32 -5.81
C ALA A 436 -8.89 19.83 -7.26
N GLU A 437 -9.99 19.41 -7.87
CA GLU A 437 -9.95 18.92 -9.26
C GLU A 437 -9.65 20.03 -10.27
N HIS A 438 -10.18 21.23 -10.06
CA HIS A 438 -9.90 22.38 -10.92
C HIS A 438 -8.42 22.75 -10.88
N VAL A 439 -7.82 22.72 -9.68
CA VAL A 439 -6.37 22.96 -9.49
C VAL A 439 -5.55 21.91 -10.24
N VAL A 440 -5.88 20.63 -10.08
CA VAL A 440 -5.17 19.54 -10.78
C VAL A 440 -5.29 19.68 -12.29
N ARG A 441 -6.48 19.98 -12.82
CA ARG A 441 -6.69 20.20 -14.26
C ARG A 441 -5.88 21.39 -14.77
N ALA A 442 -5.91 22.52 -14.06
CA ALA A 442 -5.17 23.72 -14.46
C ALA A 442 -3.66 23.48 -14.45
N LEU A 443 -3.12 22.86 -13.41
CA LEU A 443 -1.69 22.53 -13.33
C LEU A 443 -1.29 21.52 -14.41
N HIS A 444 -2.10 20.49 -14.63
CA HIS A 444 -1.79 19.50 -15.68
C HIS A 444 -1.76 20.14 -17.07
N SER A 445 -2.78 20.90 -17.42
CA SER A 445 -2.86 21.54 -18.74
C SER A 445 -1.71 22.52 -19.01
N ASN A 446 -1.23 23.23 -17.97
CA ASN A 446 -0.18 24.24 -18.15
C ASN A 446 1.25 23.69 -18.01
N LEU A 447 1.44 22.60 -17.26
CA LEU A 447 2.79 22.09 -16.97
C LEU A 447 3.12 20.77 -17.70
N PHE A 448 2.15 20.05 -18.23
CA PHE A 448 2.33 18.72 -18.83
C PHE A 448 1.86 18.61 -20.28
N GLU A 449 1.05 19.52 -20.77
CA GLU A 449 0.58 19.63 -22.17
C GLU A 449 1.36 20.72 -22.91
#